data_c02da37bfd6745cc3f2ef4871599f17e
#
_entry.id   c02da37bfd6745cc3f2ef4871599f17e
#
_cell.length_a   1.000
_cell.length_b   1.000
_cell.length_c   1.000
_cell.angle_alpha   90.00
_cell.angle_beta   90.00
_cell.angle_gamma   90.00
#
_symmetry.space_group_name_H-M   'P 1'
#
loop_
_entity.id
_entity.type
_entity.pdbx_description
1 polymer ?
#
loop_
_entity_poly.entity_id
_entity_poly.type
_entity_poly.pdbx_seq_one_letter_code
_entity_poly.pdbx_strand_id
1 'polypeptide(L)'
;MKTGTGLLILTAGAMLLLGGCGHGDTSGRQHEARLFGATYMTRNNPYFDVLNEGIEEVVEANGDILLTRDPLQDQEKQNEQIQEMIDEGIQMLFLNPVDWEKVQPALDACREAGVGIINVDTVVKDRDSVISIIETDNYQAGQLCALDMMKRKDQAKIVILDNPIQTSITNREQGFLDTIADNHNYQVVYREAAAGE
;
A
#
# COMPACT_ATOMS: atom_id res chain seq x y z
N MET A 1 80.36 13.45 -46.74
CA MET A 1 81.19 12.28 -46.46
C MET A 1 80.37 11.24 -45.70
N LYS A 2 80.30 10.06 -46.28
CA LYS A 2 79.89 8.75 -45.68
C LYS A 2 78.43 8.60 -45.20
N THR A 3 77.54 8.05 -45.95
CA THR A 3 77.27 6.59 -46.33
C THR A 3 76.94 5.71 -45.10
N GLY A 4 75.77 5.04 -45.23
CA GLY A 4 75.39 3.89 -44.40
C GLY A 4 73.93 3.59 -44.57
N THR A 5 73.62 2.94 -45.50
CA THR A 5 73.10 1.68 -45.99
C THR A 5 72.33 0.85 -44.92
N GLY A 6 71.07 0.62 -45.23
CA GLY A 6 70.46 -0.69 -45.31
C GLY A 6 69.94 -1.33 -44.05
N LEU A 7 68.76 -1.69 -44.01
CA LEU A 7 68.36 -3.10 -44.04
C LEU A 7 66.82 -3.23 -43.94
N LEU A 8 66.24 -3.68 -45.03
CA LEU A 8 64.87 -4.21 -45.12
C LEU A 8 64.88 -5.54 -44.40
N ILE A 9 64.02 -5.77 -43.47
CA ILE A 9 63.64 -7.13 -43.03
C ILE A 9 62.12 -7.24 -43.13
N LEU A 10 61.71 -7.94 -44.20
CA LEU A 10 60.42 -8.54 -44.33
C LEU A 10 60.35 -9.71 -43.35
N THR A 11 59.37 -9.76 -42.44
CA THR A 11 58.94 -10.98 -41.87
C THR A 11 57.43 -11.15 -42.02
N ALA A 12 57.09 -12.03 -42.92
CA ALA A 12 55.76 -12.65 -43.03
C ALA A 12 55.50 -13.50 -41.81
N GLY A 13 54.31 -13.55 -41.37
CA GLY A 13 54.01 -14.65 -40.47
C GLY A 13 52.73 -14.52 -39.66
N ALA A 14 51.82 -15.31 -40.04
CA ALA A 14 50.79 -15.99 -39.23
C ALA A 14 49.55 -15.20 -38.80
N MET A 15 48.55 -15.26 -39.64
CA MET A 15 47.15 -15.20 -39.25
C MET A 15 46.83 -16.36 -38.31
N LEU A 16 46.63 -16.09 -37.04
CA LEU A 16 45.98 -16.97 -36.09
C LEU A 16 44.52 -16.56 -36.02
N LEU A 17 43.69 -17.35 -36.72
CA LEU A 17 42.24 -17.38 -36.53
C LEU A 17 41.95 -17.98 -35.13
N LEU A 18 41.81 -17.15 -34.14
CA LEU A 18 41.21 -17.53 -32.85
C LEU A 18 39.71 -17.32 -32.97
N GLY A 19 39.00 -18.48 -33.11
CA GLY A 19 37.56 -18.53 -33.02
C GLY A 19 37.08 -17.86 -31.73
N GLY A 20 36.38 -16.75 -31.85
CA GLY A 20 35.65 -16.12 -30.77
C GLY A 20 34.52 -17.04 -30.37
N CYS A 21 34.65 -17.72 -29.22
CA CYS A 21 33.51 -18.24 -28.50
C CYS A 21 32.63 -17.03 -28.16
N GLY A 22 31.44 -16.97 -28.79
CA GLY A 22 30.42 -16.02 -28.41
C GLY A 22 30.07 -16.23 -26.93
N HIS A 23 30.58 -15.33 -26.07
CA HIS A 23 29.97 -15.12 -24.79
C HIS A 23 28.60 -14.50 -25.10
N GLY A 24 27.55 -15.32 -24.95
CA GLY A 24 26.21 -14.78 -24.82
C GLY A 24 26.25 -13.78 -23.66
N ASP A 25 26.15 -12.51 -24.01
CA ASP A 25 25.91 -11.45 -23.06
C ASP A 25 24.51 -11.73 -22.46
N THR A 26 24.48 -12.56 -21.41
CA THR A 26 23.39 -12.50 -20.44
C THR A 26 23.58 -11.18 -19.71
N SER A 27 23.18 -10.08 -20.35
CA SER A 27 22.88 -8.85 -19.65
C SER A 27 21.68 -9.18 -18.75
N GLY A 28 21.98 -9.77 -17.61
CA GLY A 28 21.05 -9.75 -16.51
C GLY A 28 20.67 -8.29 -16.33
N ARG A 29 19.43 -7.95 -16.65
CA ARG A 29 18.89 -6.65 -16.26
C ARG A 29 19.14 -6.57 -14.75
N GLN A 30 20.07 -5.72 -14.32
CA GLN A 30 20.21 -5.39 -12.92
C GLN A 30 18.84 -4.88 -12.51
N HIS A 31 18.20 -5.56 -11.56
CA HIS A 31 16.96 -5.08 -10.97
C HIS A 31 17.34 -3.77 -10.25
N GLU A 32 16.93 -2.65 -10.82
CA GLU A 32 17.02 -1.38 -10.13
C GLU A 32 15.93 -1.37 -9.05
N ALA A 33 16.30 -1.19 -7.79
CA ALA A 33 15.38 -1.23 -6.67
C ALA A 33 14.28 -0.17 -6.87
N ARG A 34 13.03 -0.60 -6.81
CA ARG A 34 11.88 0.28 -6.86
C ARG A 34 11.58 0.81 -5.47
N LEU A 35 11.02 2.01 -5.41
CA LEU A 35 10.62 2.63 -4.17
C LEU A 35 9.10 2.57 -4.04
N PHE A 36 8.62 2.03 -2.92
CA PHE A 36 7.21 1.93 -2.56
C PHE A 36 6.95 2.78 -1.33
N GLY A 37 5.77 3.40 -1.25
CA GLY A 37 5.30 4.10 -0.06
C GLY A 37 4.26 3.29 0.71
N ALA A 38 4.20 3.47 2.02
CA ALA A 38 3.13 2.96 2.87
C ALA A 38 2.73 4.01 3.90
N THR A 39 1.44 4.22 4.07
CA THR A 39 0.90 5.07 5.14
C THR A 39 -0.44 4.54 5.62
N TYR A 40 -0.63 4.56 6.92
CA TYR A 40 -1.82 4.09 7.61
C TYR A 40 -2.34 5.22 8.49
N MET A 41 -3.59 5.13 8.96
CA MET A 41 -4.16 6.16 9.83
C MET A 41 -3.29 6.43 11.07
N THR A 42 -2.65 5.39 11.63
CA THR A 42 -1.71 5.47 12.75
C THR A 42 -0.94 4.16 12.88
N ARG A 43 0.25 4.20 13.47
CA ARG A 43 0.98 3.01 13.89
C ARG A 43 0.82 2.66 15.38
N ASN A 44 0.02 3.42 16.11
CA ASN A 44 -0.32 3.05 17.49
C ASN A 44 -1.24 1.83 17.60
N ASN A 45 -1.84 1.39 16.49
CA ASN A 45 -2.65 0.18 16.41
C ASN A 45 -1.80 -0.98 15.90
N PRO A 46 -1.60 -2.06 16.69
CA PRO A 46 -0.78 -3.22 16.30
C PRO A 46 -1.20 -3.90 14.99
N TYR A 47 -2.46 -3.73 14.57
CA TYR A 47 -2.94 -4.23 13.29
C TYR A 47 -2.12 -3.68 12.12
N PHE A 48 -1.82 -2.37 12.12
CA PHE A 48 -1.06 -1.74 11.05
C PHE A 48 0.42 -2.08 11.08
N ASP A 49 0.98 -2.40 12.26
CA ASP A 49 2.35 -2.90 12.34
C ASP A 49 2.49 -4.27 11.64
N VAL A 50 1.57 -5.21 11.94
CA VAL A 50 1.56 -6.53 11.30
C VAL A 50 1.31 -6.42 9.78
N LEU A 51 0.41 -5.52 9.36
CA LEU A 51 0.16 -5.26 7.95
C LEU A 51 1.42 -4.72 7.24
N ASN A 52 2.09 -3.74 7.87
CA ASN A 52 3.32 -3.15 7.33
C ASN A 52 4.44 -4.19 7.22
N GLU A 53 4.66 -4.98 8.27
CA GLU A 53 5.67 -6.05 8.27
C GLU A 53 5.44 -7.05 7.11
N GLY A 54 4.19 -7.45 6.86
CA GLY A 54 3.85 -8.34 5.76
C GLY A 54 4.10 -7.72 4.37
N ILE A 55 3.86 -6.43 4.20
CA ILE A 55 4.15 -5.69 2.96
C ILE A 55 5.67 -5.55 2.78
N GLU A 56 6.38 -5.14 3.83
CA GLU A 56 7.83 -4.94 3.85
C GLU A 56 8.58 -6.22 3.49
N GLU A 57 8.21 -7.37 4.09
CA GLU A 57 8.79 -8.68 3.79
C GLU A 57 8.72 -9.00 2.29
N VAL A 58 7.58 -8.76 1.65
CA VAL A 58 7.40 -9.03 0.22
C VAL A 58 8.17 -8.03 -0.65
N VAL A 59 8.13 -6.76 -0.31
CA VAL A 59 8.84 -5.69 -1.04
C VAL A 59 10.36 -5.94 -0.99
N GLU A 60 10.92 -6.17 0.19
CA GLU A 60 12.35 -6.41 0.37
C GLU A 60 12.82 -7.73 -0.24
N ALA A 61 12.01 -8.79 -0.18
CA ALA A 61 12.32 -10.06 -0.82
C ALA A 61 12.47 -9.95 -2.34
N ASN A 62 11.88 -8.92 -2.96
CA ASN A 62 12.05 -8.59 -4.38
C ASN A 62 13.21 -7.63 -4.65
N GLY A 63 13.96 -7.22 -3.63
CA GLY A 63 15.06 -6.25 -3.75
C GLY A 63 14.60 -4.80 -3.88
N ASP A 64 13.36 -4.51 -3.51
CA ASP A 64 12.74 -3.18 -3.52
C ASP A 64 12.79 -2.54 -2.11
N ILE A 65 12.37 -1.31 -1.99
CA ILE A 65 12.43 -0.53 -0.73
C ILE A 65 11.02 -0.04 -0.39
N LEU A 66 10.62 -0.19 0.88
CA LEU A 66 9.37 0.35 1.43
C LEU A 66 9.66 1.57 2.33
N LEU A 67 9.10 2.71 1.97
CA LEU A 67 9.06 3.92 2.82
C LEU A 67 7.75 3.95 3.59
N THR A 68 7.81 3.83 4.91
CA THR A 68 6.62 3.93 5.75
C THR A 68 6.56 5.28 6.46
N ARG A 69 5.36 5.90 6.49
CA ARG A 69 5.07 7.16 7.20
C ARG A 69 3.90 6.98 8.16
N ASP A 70 3.96 7.63 9.31
CA ASP A 70 2.91 7.64 10.33
C ASP A 70 2.33 9.06 10.49
N PRO A 71 1.10 9.30 10.06
CA PRO A 71 0.44 10.59 10.19
C PRO A 71 -0.09 10.86 11.61
N LEU A 72 -0.11 9.86 12.50
CA LEU A 72 -0.64 10.00 13.87
C LEU A 72 -2.10 10.48 13.90
N GLN A 73 -2.97 9.90 13.06
CA GLN A 73 -4.39 10.24 12.91
C GLN A 73 -4.67 11.66 12.38
N ASP A 74 -3.68 12.32 11.79
CA ASP A 74 -3.83 13.63 11.17
C ASP A 74 -3.88 13.50 9.64
N GLN A 75 -5.04 13.80 9.04
CA GLN A 75 -5.22 13.67 7.58
C GLN A 75 -4.42 14.71 6.79
N GLU A 76 -4.24 15.91 7.30
CA GLU A 76 -3.44 16.94 6.61
C GLU A 76 -1.98 16.51 6.58
N LYS A 77 -1.47 16.03 7.71
CA LYS A 77 -0.14 15.45 7.79
C LYS A 77 0.02 14.23 6.87
N GLN A 78 -1.01 13.37 6.76
CA GLN A 78 -0.97 12.25 5.82
C GLN A 78 -0.83 12.73 4.37
N ASN A 79 -1.60 13.74 3.96
CA ASN A 79 -1.50 14.30 2.62
C ASN A 79 -0.11 14.89 2.35
N GLU A 80 0.48 15.61 3.31
CA GLU A 80 1.84 16.15 3.22
C GLU A 80 2.89 15.03 3.10
N GLN A 81 2.81 14.00 3.93
CA GLN A 81 3.73 12.86 3.89
C GLN A 81 3.64 12.07 2.59
N ILE A 82 2.44 11.96 2.00
CA ILE A 82 2.27 11.33 0.68
C ILE A 82 2.96 12.17 -0.39
N GLN A 83 2.83 13.51 -0.36
CA GLN A 83 3.55 14.38 -1.29
C GLN A 83 5.08 14.23 -1.13
N GLU A 84 5.59 14.19 0.09
CA GLU A 84 7.01 13.94 0.36
C GLU A 84 7.49 12.62 -0.26
N MET A 85 6.73 11.53 -0.09
CA MET A 85 7.06 10.22 -0.68
C MET A 85 7.02 10.25 -2.21
N ILE A 86 6.09 11.00 -2.81
CA ILE A 86 6.05 11.24 -4.27
C ILE A 86 7.33 11.94 -4.72
N ASP A 87 7.76 12.98 -4.01
CA ASP A 87 8.98 13.73 -4.31
C ASP A 87 10.25 12.87 -4.13
N GLU A 88 10.22 11.90 -3.22
CA GLU A 88 11.27 10.88 -3.04
C GLU A 88 11.27 9.83 -4.18
N GLY A 89 10.22 9.78 -4.99
CA GLY A 89 10.16 8.95 -6.20
C GLY A 89 9.51 7.58 -6.01
N ILE A 90 8.54 7.45 -5.12
CA ILE A 90 7.75 6.21 -4.99
C ILE A 90 7.00 5.91 -6.31
N GLN A 91 6.87 4.63 -6.63
CA GLN A 91 6.15 4.17 -7.82
C GLN A 91 4.77 3.60 -7.48
N MET A 92 4.56 3.22 -6.23
CA MET A 92 3.32 2.65 -5.71
C MET A 92 3.14 3.09 -4.26
N LEU A 93 1.91 3.29 -3.86
CA LEU A 93 1.52 3.64 -2.49
C LEU A 93 0.56 2.61 -1.91
N PHE A 94 0.87 2.04 -0.75
CA PHE A 94 -0.08 1.32 0.09
C PHE A 94 -0.74 2.33 1.04
N LEU A 95 -2.05 2.51 0.90
CA LEU A 95 -2.79 3.58 1.56
C LEU A 95 -3.92 3.05 2.42
N ASN A 96 -3.89 3.32 3.74
CA ASN A 96 -5.06 3.35 4.59
C ASN A 96 -5.30 4.81 5.00
N PRO A 97 -6.38 5.47 4.54
CA PRO A 97 -6.61 6.88 4.83
C PRO A 97 -7.03 7.11 6.29
N VAL A 98 -6.64 8.23 6.86
CA VAL A 98 -7.18 8.71 8.15
C VAL A 98 -8.65 9.09 7.99
N ASP A 99 -8.96 9.85 6.93
CA ASP A 99 -10.31 10.27 6.56
C ASP A 99 -10.57 9.93 5.10
N TRP A 100 -11.54 9.06 4.84
CA TRP A 100 -11.84 8.50 3.53
C TRP A 100 -12.25 9.52 2.46
N GLU A 101 -12.73 10.71 2.86
CA GLU A 101 -13.09 11.82 1.96
C GLU A 101 -11.96 12.84 1.84
N LYS A 102 -11.33 13.24 2.95
CA LYS A 102 -10.31 14.30 2.98
C LYS A 102 -8.95 13.87 2.43
N VAL A 103 -8.77 12.59 2.13
CA VAL A 103 -7.58 12.09 1.46
C VAL A 103 -7.52 12.46 -0.04
N GLN A 104 -8.60 13.02 -0.61
CA GLN A 104 -8.70 13.33 -2.04
C GLN A 104 -7.50 14.11 -2.62
N PRO A 105 -6.94 15.15 -1.95
CA PRO A 105 -5.76 15.86 -2.47
C PRO A 105 -4.56 14.94 -2.71
N ALA A 106 -4.34 13.96 -1.83
CA ALA A 106 -3.26 12.99 -1.99
C ALA A 106 -3.52 12.00 -3.14
N LEU A 107 -4.78 11.59 -3.35
CA LEU A 107 -5.15 10.75 -4.50
C LEU A 107 -4.88 11.49 -5.82
N ASP A 108 -5.22 12.77 -5.88
CA ASP A 108 -4.98 13.62 -7.05
C ASP A 108 -3.48 13.80 -7.31
N ALA A 109 -2.68 14.04 -6.28
CA ALA A 109 -1.22 14.15 -6.38
C ALA A 109 -0.57 12.84 -6.89
N CYS A 110 -0.98 11.68 -6.37
CA CYS A 110 -0.52 10.38 -6.85
C CYS A 110 -0.86 10.18 -8.33
N ARG A 111 -2.08 10.53 -8.75
CA ARG A 111 -2.52 10.42 -10.14
C ARG A 111 -1.71 11.32 -11.06
N GLU A 112 -1.44 12.56 -10.67
CA GLU A 112 -0.63 13.51 -11.45
C GLU A 112 0.83 13.06 -11.59
N ALA A 113 1.38 12.43 -10.54
CA ALA A 113 2.73 11.88 -10.53
C ALA A 113 2.84 10.49 -11.20
N GLY A 114 1.72 9.86 -11.55
CA GLY A 114 1.69 8.49 -12.10
C GLY A 114 1.99 7.40 -11.06
N VAL A 115 1.82 7.70 -9.78
CA VAL A 115 1.98 6.75 -8.66
C VAL A 115 0.70 5.92 -8.52
N GLY A 116 0.83 4.61 -8.60
CA GLY A 116 -0.28 3.69 -8.39
C GLY A 116 -0.65 3.58 -6.90
N ILE A 117 -1.94 3.38 -6.60
CA ILE A 117 -2.41 3.25 -5.22
C ILE A 117 -3.04 1.87 -5.01
N ILE A 118 -2.58 1.16 -3.98
CA ILE A 118 -3.26 -0.02 -3.41
C ILE A 118 -3.89 0.45 -2.10
N ASN A 119 -5.22 0.53 -2.10
CA ASN A 119 -5.97 0.94 -0.93
C ASN A 119 -6.18 -0.27 0.00
N VAL A 120 -5.88 -0.11 1.27
CA VAL A 120 -6.01 -1.18 2.28
C VAL A 120 -6.93 -0.75 3.41
N ASP A 121 -7.74 -1.67 3.93
CA ASP A 121 -8.67 -1.53 5.06
C ASP A 121 -9.79 -0.50 4.81
N THR A 122 -9.63 0.77 5.17
CA THR A 122 -10.64 1.82 4.96
C THR A 122 -10.63 2.29 3.51
N VAL A 123 -11.77 2.14 2.83
CA VAL A 123 -11.91 2.44 1.40
C VAL A 123 -12.06 3.93 1.18
N VAL A 124 -11.26 4.48 0.27
CA VAL A 124 -11.35 5.88 -0.17
C VAL A 124 -12.66 6.16 -0.93
N LYS A 125 -13.14 7.40 -0.91
CA LYS A 125 -14.39 7.80 -1.60
C LYS A 125 -14.27 7.67 -3.12
N ASP A 126 -13.17 8.13 -3.68
CA ASP A 126 -12.85 8.03 -5.11
C ASP A 126 -12.18 6.69 -5.42
N ARG A 127 -13.01 5.65 -5.59
CA ARG A 127 -12.54 4.29 -5.89
C ARG A 127 -11.84 4.17 -7.25
N ASP A 128 -12.10 5.08 -8.17
CA ASP A 128 -11.50 5.08 -9.51
C ASP A 128 -10.05 5.57 -9.49
N SER A 129 -9.64 6.25 -8.41
CA SER A 129 -8.25 6.69 -8.20
C SER A 129 -7.31 5.60 -7.73
N VAL A 130 -7.80 4.39 -7.41
CA VAL A 130 -6.99 3.30 -6.87
C VAL A 130 -6.97 2.09 -7.81
N ILE A 131 -5.81 1.41 -7.89
CA ILE A 131 -5.63 0.23 -8.75
C ILE A 131 -6.29 -1.00 -8.13
N SER A 132 -6.22 -1.13 -6.81
CA SER A 132 -6.76 -2.27 -6.07
C SER A 132 -7.21 -1.84 -4.69
N ILE A 133 -8.24 -2.54 -4.19
CA ILE A 133 -8.77 -2.37 -2.83
C ILE A 133 -8.69 -3.73 -2.14
N ILE A 134 -8.07 -3.75 -0.98
CA ILE A 134 -7.92 -4.92 -0.12
C ILE A 134 -8.57 -4.60 1.22
N GLU A 135 -9.77 -5.12 1.46
CA GLU A 135 -10.53 -4.88 2.67
C GLU A 135 -11.17 -6.17 3.21
N THR A 136 -11.55 -6.13 4.48
CA THR A 136 -12.45 -7.12 5.07
C THR A 136 -13.87 -6.87 4.55
N ASP A 137 -14.68 -7.90 4.34
CA ASP A 137 -16.13 -7.71 4.18
C ASP A 137 -16.74 -7.22 5.51
N ASN A 138 -16.67 -5.90 5.69
CA ASN A 138 -17.08 -5.25 6.93
C ASN A 138 -18.59 -5.33 7.17
N TYR A 139 -19.39 -5.32 6.11
CA TYR A 139 -20.83 -5.49 6.22
C TYR A 139 -21.17 -6.89 6.74
N GLN A 140 -20.57 -7.94 6.15
CA GLN A 140 -20.73 -9.31 6.62
C GLN A 140 -20.21 -9.49 8.06
N ALA A 141 -19.10 -8.86 8.41
CA ALA A 141 -18.58 -8.90 9.79
C ALA A 141 -19.58 -8.31 10.79
N GLY A 142 -20.26 -7.22 10.44
CA GLY A 142 -21.35 -6.65 11.24
C GLY A 142 -22.54 -7.60 11.38
N GLN A 143 -22.97 -8.22 10.27
CA GLN A 143 -24.03 -9.22 10.29
C GLN A 143 -23.68 -10.40 11.22
N LEU A 144 -22.47 -10.94 11.10
CA LEU A 144 -22.03 -12.06 11.94
C LEU A 144 -22.00 -11.69 13.43
N CYS A 145 -21.58 -10.47 13.76
CA CYS A 145 -21.59 -9.96 15.13
C CYS A 145 -23.03 -9.91 15.70
N ALA A 146 -23.99 -9.37 14.93
CA ALA A 146 -25.39 -9.33 15.34
C ALA A 146 -25.97 -10.73 15.52
N LEU A 147 -25.73 -11.63 14.57
CA LEU A 147 -26.22 -13.02 14.65
C LEU A 147 -25.64 -13.78 15.86
N ASP A 148 -24.36 -13.57 16.20
CA ASP A 148 -23.76 -14.19 17.38
C ASP A 148 -24.35 -13.62 18.68
N MET A 149 -24.57 -12.30 18.74
CA MET A 149 -25.27 -11.67 19.86
C MET A 149 -26.69 -12.27 20.04
N MET A 150 -27.45 -12.40 18.96
CA MET A 150 -28.82 -12.95 18.97
C MET A 150 -28.85 -14.43 19.43
N LYS A 151 -27.81 -15.20 19.14
CA LYS A 151 -27.67 -16.59 19.66
C LYS A 151 -27.44 -16.64 21.17
N ARG A 152 -26.81 -15.61 21.73
CA ARG A 152 -26.41 -15.59 23.14
C ARG A 152 -27.38 -14.86 24.06
N LYS A 153 -28.19 -13.98 23.50
CA LYS A 153 -29.10 -13.10 24.23
C LYS A 153 -30.45 -13.00 23.52
N ASP A 154 -31.53 -13.25 24.19
CA ASP A 154 -32.88 -13.13 23.66
C ASP A 154 -33.31 -11.67 23.49
N GLN A 155 -32.66 -10.75 24.22
CA GLN A 155 -32.87 -9.31 24.14
C GLN A 155 -31.60 -8.54 24.57
N ALA A 156 -31.39 -7.33 24.00
CA ALA A 156 -30.26 -6.49 24.38
C ALA A 156 -30.56 -5.00 24.21
N LYS A 157 -30.03 -4.19 25.13
CA LYS A 157 -29.80 -2.76 24.93
C LYS A 157 -28.35 -2.58 24.46
N ILE A 158 -28.16 -1.89 23.35
CA ILE A 158 -26.91 -1.83 22.60
C ILE A 158 -26.37 -0.42 22.66
N VAL A 159 -25.10 -0.28 22.98
CA VAL A 159 -24.30 0.94 22.78
C VAL A 159 -23.39 0.71 21.61
N ILE A 160 -23.35 1.65 20.67
CA ILE A 160 -22.42 1.62 19.52
C ILE A 160 -21.34 2.65 19.73
N LEU A 161 -20.09 2.20 19.62
CA LEU A 161 -18.93 3.07 19.46
C LEU A 161 -18.56 3.03 17.99
N ASP A 162 -18.68 4.16 17.31
CA ASP A 162 -18.44 4.28 15.87
C ASP A 162 -17.30 5.23 15.52
N ASN A 163 -16.90 5.23 14.25
CA ASN A 163 -16.02 6.24 13.70
C ASN A 163 -16.48 6.57 12.26
N PRO A 164 -17.27 7.64 12.07
CA PRO A 164 -17.92 7.93 10.80
C PRO A 164 -16.97 8.35 9.67
N ILE A 165 -15.71 8.65 9.96
CA ILE A 165 -14.69 8.99 8.95
C ILE A 165 -13.98 7.75 8.37
N GLN A 166 -14.41 6.54 8.77
CA GLN A 166 -13.86 5.28 8.31
C GLN A 166 -14.96 4.37 7.74
N THR A 167 -14.88 4.09 6.44
CA THR A 167 -15.87 3.24 5.76
C THR A 167 -15.87 1.80 6.27
N SER A 168 -14.74 1.28 6.73
CA SER A 168 -14.65 -0.04 7.37
C SER A 168 -15.52 -0.15 8.61
N ILE A 169 -15.63 0.92 9.41
CA ILE A 169 -16.47 0.96 10.61
C ILE A 169 -17.94 1.18 10.25
N THR A 170 -18.25 2.15 9.39
CA THR A 170 -19.64 2.45 9.01
C THR A 170 -20.33 1.28 8.29
N ASN A 171 -19.61 0.55 7.44
CA ASN A 171 -20.12 -0.65 6.79
C ASN A 171 -20.38 -1.78 7.79
N ARG A 172 -19.49 -1.95 8.76
CA ARG A 172 -19.67 -2.96 9.82
C ARG A 172 -20.89 -2.64 10.71
N GLU A 173 -21.05 -1.37 11.08
CA GLU A 173 -22.22 -0.91 11.80
C GLU A 173 -23.49 -1.14 11.01
N GLN A 174 -23.51 -0.79 9.71
CA GLN A 174 -24.68 -0.97 8.86
C GLN A 174 -25.09 -2.45 8.78
N GLY A 175 -24.14 -3.37 8.59
CA GLY A 175 -24.43 -4.80 8.58
C GLY A 175 -25.03 -5.32 9.89
N PHE A 176 -24.54 -4.80 11.02
CA PHE A 176 -25.09 -5.11 12.34
C PHE A 176 -26.54 -4.58 12.48
N LEU A 177 -26.78 -3.32 12.16
CA LEU A 177 -28.08 -2.65 12.29
C LEU A 177 -29.13 -3.31 11.40
N ASP A 178 -28.80 -3.59 10.14
CA ASP A 178 -29.72 -4.23 9.19
C ASP A 178 -30.13 -5.63 9.67
N THR A 179 -29.22 -6.35 10.34
CA THR A 179 -29.50 -7.68 10.85
C THR A 179 -30.48 -7.68 12.04
N ILE A 180 -30.48 -6.63 12.85
CA ILE A 180 -31.39 -6.50 14.01
C ILE A 180 -32.66 -5.68 13.72
N ALA A 181 -32.77 -5.06 12.53
CA ALA A 181 -33.79 -4.04 12.21
C ALA A 181 -35.23 -4.48 12.51
N ASP A 182 -35.59 -5.71 12.19
CA ASP A 182 -36.94 -6.23 12.35
C ASP A 182 -37.19 -6.88 13.72
N ASN A 183 -36.20 -6.87 14.61
CA ASN A 183 -36.31 -7.52 15.91
C ASN A 183 -36.29 -6.53 17.07
N HIS A 184 -37.46 -6.15 17.56
CA HIS A 184 -37.66 -5.15 18.61
C HIS A 184 -37.06 -5.51 19.99
N ASN A 185 -36.59 -6.75 20.17
CA ASN A 185 -35.87 -7.15 21.37
C ASN A 185 -34.46 -6.54 21.47
N TYR A 186 -33.93 -6.02 20.33
CA TYR A 186 -32.60 -5.42 20.26
C TYR A 186 -32.74 -3.94 19.96
N GLN A 187 -32.27 -3.10 20.90
CA GLN A 187 -32.46 -1.65 20.82
C GLN A 187 -31.11 -0.94 20.97
N VAL A 188 -30.74 -0.15 19.98
CA VAL A 188 -29.64 0.80 20.12
C VAL A 188 -30.12 1.95 21.01
N VAL A 189 -29.54 2.06 22.20
CA VAL A 189 -29.93 3.07 23.21
C VAL A 189 -28.97 4.25 23.28
N TYR A 190 -27.77 4.08 22.77
CA TYR A 190 -26.76 5.15 22.73
C TYR A 190 -25.75 4.91 21.60
N ARG A 191 -25.21 6.02 21.08
CA ARG A 191 -24.15 6.02 20.06
C ARG A 191 -23.16 7.11 20.41
N GLU A 192 -21.87 6.80 20.30
CA GLU A 192 -20.77 7.73 20.54
C GLU A 192 -19.72 7.53 19.45
N ALA A 193 -19.23 8.64 18.88
CA ALA A 193 -18.09 8.59 17.99
C ALA A 193 -16.80 8.41 18.80
N ALA A 194 -16.00 7.43 18.44
CA ALA A 194 -14.71 7.13 19.06
C ALA A 194 -13.56 7.46 18.09
N ALA A 195 -12.40 7.80 18.62
CA ALA A 195 -11.25 8.17 17.80
C ALA A 195 -10.59 6.98 17.06
N GLY A 196 -11.06 5.74 17.29
CA GLY A 196 -10.53 4.56 16.62
C GLY A 196 -9.16 4.09 17.13
N GLU A 197 -8.82 4.41 18.38
CA GLU A 197 -7.61 3.92 19.08
C GLU A 197 -7.84 2.56 19.71
#